data_e37c5c850c69a1d5353203f530e408bb
#
_entry.id   e37c5c850c69a1d5353203f530e408bb
#
_cell.length_a   1.000
_cell.length_b   1.000
_cell.length_c   1.000
_cell.angle_alpha   90.00
_cell.angle_beta   90.00
_cell.angle_gamma   90.00
#
_symmetry.space_group_name_H-M   'P 1'
#
loop_
_entity.id
_entity.type
_entity.pdbx_description
1 polymer ?
#
loop_
_entity_poly.entity_id
_entity_poly.type
_entity_poly.pdbx_seq_one_letter_code
_entity_poly.pdbx_strand_id
1 'polypeptide(L)'
;MPQKKNPDVPELIRGKTGRVYGNLQALLTMVKGLPLAYNKDFQEDKEPIFDTVETISSCIQAMTILINEGIEFNIKNLSDSVENDFSNATDLADYLVGKKVPFRTAYQVVGEIVKLSLIHI
;
A
#
# COMPACT_ATOMS: atom_id res chain seq x y z
N MET A 1 -6.60 -23.50 13.61
CA MET A 1 -8.07 -23.48 13.48
C MET A 1 -8.43 -23.72 12.02
N PRO A 2 -9.18 -24.78 11.68
CA PRO A 2 -9.43 -25.15 10.28
C PRO A 2 -10.22 -24.10 9.47
N GLN A 3 -11.00 -23.27 10.15
CA GLN A 3 -11.80 -22.22 9.51
C GLN A 3 -11.05 -20.90 9.27
N LYS A 4 -9.85 -20.75 9.82
CA LYS A 4 -9.06 -19.53 9.66
C LYS A 4 -8.24 -19.59 8.37
N LYS A 5 -8.43 -18.62 7.50
CA LYS A 5 -7.58 -18.38 6.33
C LYS A 5 -6.68 -17.17 6.63
N ASN A 6 -5.38 -17.33 6.41
CA ASN A 6 -4.42 -16.24 6.53
C ASN A 6 -3.96 -15.82 5.13
N PRO A 7 -3.69 -14.54 4.89
CA PRO A 7 -3.07 -14.07 3.66
C PRO A 7 -1.55 -14.30 3.72
N ASP A 8 -1.13 -15.56 3.78
CA ASP A 8 0.27 -15.96 4.04
C ASP A 8 1.25 -15.35 3.04
N VAL A 9 0.89 -15.33 1.74
CA VAL A 9 1.76 -14.81 0.68
C VAL A 9 2.06 -13.32 0.88
N PRO A 10 1.09 -12.41 1.01
CA PRO A 10 1.35 -11.00 1.30
C PRO A 10 2.10 -10.78 2.62
N GLU A 11 1.82 -11.58 3.65
CA GLU A 11 2.51 -11.47 4.94
C GLU A 11 3.99 -11.83 4.82
N LEU A 12 4.31 -12.91 4.10
CA LEU A 12 5.69 -13.33 3.85
C LEU A 12 6.43 -12.31 2.97
N ILE A 13 5.79 -11.76 1.94
CA ILE A 13 6.37 -10.71 1.10
C ILE A 13 6.70 -9.47 1.94
N ARG A 14 5.77 -9.05 2.79
CA ARG A 14 6.01 -7.95 3.74
C ARG A 14 7.20 -8.25 4.67
N GLY A 15 7.32 -9.48 5.17
CA GLY A 15 8.46 -9.91 5.99
C GLY A 15 9.79 -9.88 5.25
N LYS A 16 9.81 -10.23 3.96
CA LYS A 16 11.03 -10.23 3.13
C LYS A 16 11.63 -8.85 2.88
N THR A 17 10.89 -7.77 3.09
CA THR A 17 11.44 -6.40 3.00
C THR A 17 12.62 -6.18 3.95
N GLY A 18 12.58 -6.78 5.14
CA GLY A 18 13.69 -6.72 6.09
C GLY A 18 14.98 -7.33 5.55
N ARG A 19 14.88 -8.43 4.80
CA ARG A 19 16.04 -9.08 4.15
C ARG A 19 16.66 -8.15 3.09
N VAL A 20 15.85 -7.54 2.25
CA VAL A 20 16.31 -6.59 1.21
C VAL A 20 16.94 -5.35 1.83
N TYR A 21 16.35 -4.80 2.88
CA TYR A 21 16.93 -3.67 3.60
C TYR A 21 18.25 -4.04 4.30
N GLY A 22 18.35 -5.24 4.85
CA GLY A 22 19.59 -5.76 5.42
C GLY A 22 20.70 -5.84 4.37
N ASN A 23 20.41 -6.33 3.19
CA ASN A 23 21.34 -6.39 2.06
C ASN A 23 21.78 -4.99 1.61
N LEU A 24 20.85 -4.03 1.51
CA LEU A 24 21.18 -2.64 1.21
C LEU A 24 22.10 -2.04 2.28
N GLN A 25 21.79 -2.26 3.54
CA GLN A 25 22.61 -1.77 4.65
C GLN A 25 24.02 -2.37 4.63
N ALA A 26 24.14 -3.66 4.30
CA ALA A 26 25.43 -4.33 4.16
C ALA A 26 26.27 -3.67 3.03
N LEU A 27 25.67 -3.42 1.88
CA LEU A 27 26.34 -2.74 0.75
C LEU A 27 26.77 -1.32 1.11
N LEU A 28 25.89 -0.54 1.75
CA LEU A 28 26.22 0.83 2.19
C LEU A 28 27.34 0.84 3.21
N THR A 29 27.36 -0.15 4.11
CA THR A 29 28.42 -0.30 5.11
C THR A 29 29.74 -0.66 4.45
N MET A 30 29.72 -1.58 3.48
CA MET A 30 30.90 -2.01 2.74
C MET A 30 31.58 -0.83 2.01
N VAL A 31 30.83 0.03 1.35
CA VAL A 31 31.41 1.19 0.61
C VAL A 31 31.82 2.35 1.50
N LYS A 32 31.44 2.32 2.78
CA LYS A 32 31.73 3.43 3.70
C LYS A 32 33.22 3.57 3.97
N GLY A 33 33.78 4.72 3.63
CA GLY A 33 35.16 5.07 3.99
C GLY A 33 36.22 4.36 3.15
N LEU A 34 35.87 3.75 2.03
CA LEU A 34 36.83 3.16 1.11
C LEU A 34 37.68 4.25 0.46
N PRO A 35 39.00 4.05 0.34
CA PRO A 35 39.86 4.97 -0.39
C PRO A 35 39.60 4.92 -1.89
N LEU A 36 40.11 5.91 -2.63
CA LEU A 36 40.09 5.92 -4.09
C LEU A 36 40.85 4.70 -4.64
N ALA A 37 40.26 4.03 -5.56
CA ALA A 37 40.66 2.86 -6.35
C ALA A 37 39.82 1.63 -5.99
N TYR A 38 39.96 0.57 -6.80
CA TYR A 38 39.27 -0.68 -6.54
C TYR A 38 39.88 -1.41 -5.32
N ASN A 39 39.01 -1.68 -4.34
CA ASN A 39 39.37 -2.46 -3.15
C ASN A 39 38.71 -3.84 -3.18
N LYS A 40 39.37 -4.83 -2.58
CA LYS A 40 38.84 -6.20 -2.50
C LYS A 40 37.53 -6.30 -1.71
N ASP A 41 37.24 -5.33 -0.87
CA ASP A 41 35.95 -5.19 -0.18
C ASP A 41 34.76 -5.30 -1.15
N PHE A 42 34.90 -4.78 -2.38
CA PHE A 42 33.89 -4.93 -3.43
C PHE A 42 33.60 -6.35 -3.89
N GLN A 43 34.37 -7.34 -3.45
CA GLN A 43 34.04 -8.74 -3.72
C GLN A 43 32.86 -9.22 -2.90
N GLU A 44 32.56 -8.57 -1.76
CA GLU A 44 31.42 -8.86 -0.91
C GLU A 44 30.09 -8.27 -1.41
N ASP A 45 30.10 -7.53 -2.53
CA ASP A 45 28.88 -6.95 -3.10
C ASP A 45 27.95 -7.98 -3.77
N LYS A 46 28.51 -9.10 -4.22
CA LYS A 46 27.81 -10.08 -5.07
C LYS A 46 26.68 -10.77 -4.34
N GLU A 47 26.96 -11.31 -3.16
CA GLU A 47 25.99 -12.09 -2.40
C GLU A 47 24.75 -11.28 -2.01
N PRO A 48 24.88 -10.06 -1.41
CA PRO A 48 23.72 -9.25 -1.09
C PRO A 48 22.90 -8.82 -2.31
N ILE A 49 23.57 -8.55 -3.46
CA ILE A 49 22.89 -8.16 -4.70
C ILE A 49 22.11 -9.35 -5.26
N PHE A 50 22.74 -10.51 -5.40
CA PHE A 50 22.08 -11.69 -5.98
C PHE A 50 20.94 -12.18 -5.10
N ASP A 51 21.12 -12.22 -3.79
CA ASP A 51 20.08 -12.56 -2.83
C ASP A 51 18.88 -11.60 -2.92
N THR A 52 19.15 -10.30 -3.09
CA THR A 52 18.11 -9.28 -3.28
C THR A 52 17.33 -9.50 -4.57
N VAL A 53 18.02 -9.74 -5.69
CA VAL A 53 17.38 -9.98 -6.99
C VAL A 53 16.52 -11.24 -6.94
N GLU A 54 17.02 -12.34 -6.38
CA GLU A 54 16.26 -13.59 -6.24
C GLU A 54 15.03 -13.40 -5.35
N THR A 55 15.22 -12.73 -4.20
CA THR A 55 14.14 -12.46 -3.25
C THR A 55 13.03 -11.61 -3.88
N ILE A 56 13.39 -10.51 -4.55
CA ILE A 56 12.42 -9.62 -5.19
C ILE A 56 11.73 -10.33 -6.36
N SER A 57 12.46 -11.05 -7.19
CA SER A 57 11.89 -11.79 -8.33
C SER A 57 10.85 -12.81 -7.87
N SER A 58 11.15 -13.58 -6.82
CA SER A 58 10.22 -14.54 -6.24
C SER A 58 8.98 -13.85 -5.63
N CYS A 59 9.16 -12.71 -4.98
CA CYS A 59 8.05 -11.93 -4.43
C CYS A 59 7.14 -11.39 -5.54
N ILE A 60 7.70 -10.86 -6.63
CA ILE A 60 6.94 -10.37 -7.77
C ILE A 60 6.16 -11.49 -8.44
N GLN A 61 6.76 -12.65 -8.65
CA GLN A 61 6.08 -13.80 -9.23
C GLN A 61 4.89 -14.26 -8.37
N ALA A 62 5.11 -14.42 -7.08
CA ALA A 62 4.05 -14.81 -6.16
C ALA A 62 2.92 -13.77 -6.08
N MET A 63 3.26 -12.49 -6.06
CA MET A 63 2.27 -11.41 -6.06
C MET A 63 1.49 -11.35 -7.38
N THR A 64 2.14 -11.61 -8.51
CA THR A 64 1.47 -11.66 -9.82
C THR A 64 0.41 -12.75 -9.86
N ILE A 65 0.72 -13.95 -9.37
CA ILE A 65 -0.26 -15.04 -9.27
C ILE A 65 -1.41 -14.64 -8.35
N LEU A 66 -1.09 -14.09 -7.19
CA LEU A 66 -2.10 -13.67 -6.22
C LEU A 66 -3.07 -12.65 -6.80
N ILE A 67 -2.57 -11.63 -7.51
CA ILE A 67 -3.40 -10.58 -8.10
C ILE A 67 -4.27 -11.13 -9.24
N ASN A 68 -3.71 -11.99 -10.09
CA ASN A 68 -4.43 -12.50 -11.26
C ASN A 68 -5.47 -13.56 -10.91
N GLU A 69 -5.20 -14.39 -9.91
CA GLU A 69 -5.96 -15.61 -9.66
C GLU A 69 -6.51 -15.72 -8.23
N GLY A 70 -5.95 -14.97 -7.29
CA GLY A 70 -6.21 -15.13 -5.86
C GLY A 70 -7.09 -14.05 -5.22
N ILE A 71 -7.45 -12.99 -5.95
CA ILE A 71 -8.27 -11.89 -5.43
C ILE A 71 -9.66 -11.92 -6.04
N GLU A 72 -10.66 -12.08 -5.19
CA GLU A 72 -12.07 -11.91 -5.55
C GLU A 72 -12.64 -10.72 -4.79
N PHE A 73 -13.27 -9.80 -5.52
CA PHE A 73 -13.93 -8.65 -4.93
C PHE A 73 -15.39 -8.95 -4.64
N ASN A 74 -15.84 -8.77 -3.41
CA ASN A 74 -17.25 -8.80 -3.07
C ASN A 74 -17.90 -7.48 -3.49
N ILE A 75 -18.27 -7.40 -4.77
CA ILE A 75 -18.83 -6.19 -5.38
C ILE A 75 -20.07 -5.71 -4.63
N LYS A 76 -20.92 -6.63 -4.17
CA LYS A 76 -22.13 -6.26 -3.44
C LYS A 76 -21.78 -5.55 -2.13
N ASN A 77 -20.89 -6.11 -1.31
CA ASN A 77 -20.49 -5.48 -0.05
C ASN A 77 -19.77 -4.15 -0.27
N LEU A 78 -18.99 -4.04 -1.35
CA LEU A 78 -18.34 -2.78 -1.71
C LEU A 78 -19.35 -1.72 -2.09
N SER A 79 -20.35 -2.04 -2.91
CA SER A 79 -21.43 -1.12 -3.29
C SER A 79 -22.24 -0.71 -2.06
N ASP A 80 -22.69 -1.68 -1.27
CA ASP A 80 -23.49 -1.44 -0.08
C ASP A 80 -22.74 -0.52 0.94
N SER A 81 -21.42 -0.69 1.06
CA SER A 81 -20.62 0.15 1.96
C SER A 81 -20.53 1.60 1.49
N VAL A 82 -20.48 1.84 0.19
CA VAL A 82 -20.46 3.21 -0.38
C VAL A 82 -21.84 3.87 -0.30
N GLU A 83 -22.91 3.11 -0.52
CA GLU A 83 -24.29 3.61 -0.46
C GLU A 83 -24.75 3.95 0.96
N ASN A 84 -24.27 3.22 1.95
CA ASN A 84 -24.64 3.37 3.35
C ASN A 84 -23.62 4.16 4.20
N ASP A 85 -22.62 4.76 3.55
CA ASP A 85 -21.58 5.54 4.20
C ASP A 85 -21.57 6.98 3.65
N PHE A 86 -21.01 7.89 4.44
CA PHE A 86 -20.78 9.29 4.04
C PHE A 86 -19.42 9.54 3.42
N SER A 87 -18.75 8.49 2.90
CA SER A 87 -17.44 8.60 2.26
C SER A 87 -17.44 9.54 1.05
N ASN A 88 -18.59 9.67 0.36
CA ASN A 88 -18.80 10.56 -0.77
C ASN A 88 -19.22 11.99 -0.38
N ALA A 89 -19.31 12.31 0.91
CA ALA A 89 -19.69 13.66 1.37
C ALA A 89 -18.71 14.74 0.88
N THR A 90 -17.42 14.40 0.78
CA THR A 90 -16.40 15.30 0.24
C THR A 90 -16.62 15.59 -1.24
N ASP A 91 -17.00 14.59 -2.03
CA ASP A 91 -17.28 14.75 -3.46
C ASP A 91 -18.48 15.68 -3.69
N LEU A 92 -19.49 15.62 -2.83
CA LEU A 92 -20.61 16.56 -2.84
C LEU A 92 -20.15 17.99 -2.54
N ALA A 93 -19.25 18.18 -1.59
CA ALA A 93 -18.68 19.49 -1.29
C ALA A 93 -17.89 20.03 -2.50
N ASP A 94 -17.07 19.21 -3.13
CA ASP A 94 -16.28 19.56 -4.32
C ASP A 94 -17.20 19.87 -5.53
N TYR A 95 -18.27 19.13 -5.70
CA TYR A 95 -19.29 19.44 -6.71
C TYR A 95 -19.89 20.83 -6.52
N LEU A 96 -20.26 21.19 -5.28
CA LEU A 96 -20.80 22.52 -4.96
C LEU A 96 -19.78 23.63 -5.22
N VAL A 97 -18.51 23.39 -4.90
CA VAL A 97 -17.41 24.32 -5.23
C VAL A 97 -17.28 24.50 -6.74
N GLY A 98 -17.38 23.43 -7.51
CA GLY A 98 -17.43 23.49 -8.98
C GLY A 98 -18.60 24.34 -9.52
N LYS A 99 -19.70 24.44 -8.75
CA LYS A 99 -20.85 25.34 -9.02
C LYS A 99 -20.65 26.77 -8.49
N LYS A 100 -19.42 27.15 -8.12
CA LYS A 100 -19.03 28.46 -7.60
C LYS A 100 -19.55 28.78 -6.18
N VAL A 101 -19.94 27.77 -5.41
CA VAL A 101 -20.22 27.94 -3.98
C VAL A 101 -18.87 28.02 -3.24
N PRO A 102 -18.66 29.02 -2.36
CA PRO A 102 -17.42 29.07 -1.58
C PRO A 102 -17.22 27.79 -0.78
N PHE A 103 -15.99 27.24 -0.76
CA PHE A 103 -15.67 25.96 -0.14
C PHE A 103 -16.20 25.85 1.30
N ARG A 104 -16.01 26.91 2.10
CA ARG A 104 -16.48 26.93 3.50
C ARG A 104 -17.99 26.73 3.62
N THR A 105 -18.75 27.37 2.72
CA THR A 105 -20.21 27.23 2.67
C THR A 105 -20.62 25.84 2.18
N ALA A 106 -19.97 25.34 1.14
CA ALA A 106 -20.19 23.98 0.64
C ALA A 106 -19.96 22.93 1.72
N TYR A 107 -18.86 23.04 2.45
CA TYR A 107 -18.52 22.14 3.55
C TYR A 107 -19.56 22.18 4.69
N GLN A 108 -20.03 23.36 5.07
CA GLN A 108 -21.07 23.51 6.09
C GLN A 108 -22.39 22.88 5.65
N VAL A 109 -22.83 23.13 4.42
CA VAL A 109 -24.08 22.55 3.87
C VAL A 109 -24.01 21.02 3.85
N VAL A 110 -22.90 20.46 3.37
CA VAL A 110 -22.71 19.01 3.34
C VAL A 110 -22.67 18.43 4.77
N GLY A 111 -22.05 19.12 5.71
CA GLY A 111 -22.04 18.70 7.13
C GLY A 111 -23.44 18.71 7.74
N GLU A 112 -24.31 19.64 7.36
CA GLU A 112 -25.72 19.67 7.81
C GLU A 112 -26.53 18.51 7.19
N ILE A 113 -26.32 18.21 5.91
CA ILE A 113 -26.95 17.06 5.24
C ILE A 113 -26.57 15.76 5.94
N VAL A 114 -25.29 15.56 6.21
CA VAL A 114 -24.80 14.36 6.94
C VAL A 114 -25.45 14.24 8.32
N LYS A 115 -25.54 15.34 9.06
CA LYS A 115 -26.21 15.35 10.38
C LYS A 115 -27.68 14.97 10.28
N LEU A 116 -28.40 15.51 9.30
CA LEU A 116 -29.81 15.18 9.11
C LEU A 116 -30.03 13.73 8.73
N SER A 117 -29.16 13.16 7.91
CA SER A 117 -29.20 11.72 7.58
C SER A 117 -28.98 10.83 8.81
N LEU A 118 -28.05 11.20 9.69
CA LEU A 118 -27.77 10.46 10.93
C LEU A 118 -28.92 10.51 11.96
N ILE A 119 -29.79 11.52 11.90
CA ILE A 119 -30.94 11.66 12.80
C ILE A 119 -32.12 10.79 12.34
N HIS A 120 -32.14 10.40 11.06
CA HIS A 120 -33.25 9.62 10.47
C HIS A 120 -32.95 8.12 10.33
N ILE A 121 -31.83 7.62 10.84
CA ILE A 121 -31.49 6.23 11.00
C ILE A 121 -31.80 5.81 12.44
#